data_6f837137e3dfe27590099383af1e92bf
#
_entry.id   6f837137e3dfe27590099383af1e92bf
#
_cell.length_a   1.000
_cell.length_b   1.000
_cell.length_c   1.000
_cell.angle_alpha   90.00
_cell.angle_beta   90.00
_cell.angle_gamma   90.00
#
_symmetry.space_group_name_H-M   'P 1'
#
loop_
_entity.id
_entity.type
_entity.pdbx_description
1 polymer ?
#
loop_
_entity_poly.entity_id
_entity_poly.type
_entity_poly.pdbx_seq_one_letter_code
_entity_poly.pdbx_strand_id
1 'polypeptide(L)'
;MDDNDDWFTICDEKNIMLEKNNNNEYKISFNINLKGGEDTVINVLKNGQLFELLSALNPDVIDKITVTEHDGVHSVFMTLKNSDQADGEEVDKIINVYFSLKYNFKENKCIITSKKNENENNDEYHSDIKKKYGKDFLHVSKIKIKVVEKNNKTSVCITFKTDIQKSNNIKNMFIGLYFKKIFYRFKQYFE
;
A
#
# COMPACT_ATOMS: atom_id res chain seq x y z
N MET A 1 -0.47 -25.52 13.37
CA MET A 1 0.90 -25.17 12.98
C MET A 1 0.95 -23.67 12.95
N ASP A 2 1.45 -23.09 14.03
CA ASP A 2 1.66 -21.64 14.09
C ASP A 2 2.88 -21.36 13.22
N ASP A 3 2.66 -20.80 12.04
CA ASP A 3 3.70 -20.24 11.21
C ASP A 3 4.30 -19.07 12.00
N ASN A 4 5.36 -19.33 12.74
CA ASN A 4 6.19 -18.30 13.33
C ASN A 4 6.93 -17.61 12.17
N ASP A 5 6.22 -16.71 11.48
CA ASP A 5 6.82 -15.85 10.47
C ASP A 5 7.78 -14.91 11.19
N ASP A 6 9.08 -15.21 11.14
CA ASP A 6 10.11 -14.34 11.67
C ASP A 6 10.14 -13.04 10.86
N TRP A 7 9.75 -11.94 11.51
CA TRP A 7 9.77 -10.60 10.93
C TRP A 7 11.10 -9.92 11.19
N PHE A 8 11.72 -9.39 10.16
CA PHE A 8 12.97 -8.64 10.23
C PHE A 8 12.71 -7.15 10.05
N THR A 9 13.18 -6.34 10.97
CA THR A 9 13.09 -4.88 10.83
C THR A 9 14.03 -4.42 9.72
N ILE A 10 13.47 -3.82 8.66
CA ILE A 10 14.23 -3.16 7.59
C ILE A 10 14.58 -1.73 8.01
N CYS A 11 13.62 -1.04 8.60
CA CYS A 11 13.77 0.36 8.96
C CYS A 11 12.81 0.74 10.08
N ASP A 12 13.32 1.43 11.11
CA ASP A 12 12.54 2.03 12.19
C ASP A 12 12.97 3.48 12.36
N GLU A 13 12.31 4.37 11.63
CA GLU A 13 12.61 5.80 11.61
C GLU A 13 11.33 6.61 11.63
N LYS A 14 11.39 7.80 12.24
CA LYS A 14 10.29 8.77 12.26
C LYS A 14 8.99 8.16 12.82
N ASN A 15 9.11 7.22 13.76
CA ASN A 15 7.99 6.48 14.35
C ASN A 15 7.15 5.71 13.30
N ILE A 16 7.79 5.25 12.25
CA ILE A 16 7.25 4.28 11.29
C ILE A 16 8.22 3.11 11.21
N MET A 17 7.71 1.93 11.53
CA MET A 17 8.45 0.67 11.43
C MET A 17 8.08 -0.05 10.14
N LEU A 18 9.09 -0.47 9.39
CA LEU A 18 8.97 -1.34 8.22
C LEU A 18 9.66 -2.66 8.53
N GLU A 19 8.91 -3.73 8.45
CA GLU A 19 9.37 -5.11 8.65
C GLU A 19 9.13 -5.94 7.38
N LYS A 20 9.88 -7.00 7.20
CA LYS A 20 9.72 -7.98 6.14
C LYS A 20 9.90 -9.38 6.70
N ASN A 21 9.19 -10.37 6.17
CA ASN A 21 9.42 -11.79 6.49
C ASN A 21 10.05 -12.55 5.31
N ASN A 22 10.38 -13.81 5.56
CA ASN A 22 10.97 -14.71 4.55
C ASN A 22 10.04 -15.02 3.36
N ASN A 23 8.73 -14.79 3.52
CA ASN A 23 7.71 -15.03 2.49
C ASN A 23 7.49 -13.82 1.55
N ASN A 24 8.38 -12.80 1.60
CA ASN A 24 8.23 -11.53 0.89
C ASN A 24 6.96 -10.76 1.27
N GLU A 25 6.50 -10.91 2.50
CA GLU A 25 5.46 -10.07 3.06
C GLU A 25 6.10 -8.89 3.79
N TYR A 26 5.46 -7.73 3.68
CA TYR A 26 5.88 -6.49 4.31
C TYR A 26 4.87 -6.09 5.37
N LYS A 27 5.36 -5.46 6.44
CA LYS A 27 4.53 -4.88 7.48
C LYS A 27 4.99 -3.46 7.78
N ILE A 28 4.09 -2.50 7.64
CA ILE A 28 4.29 -1.11 8.00
C ILE A 28 3.39 -0.81 9.19
N SER A 29 3.97 -0.32 10.28
CA SER A 29 3.21 0.02 11.48
C SER A 29 3.61 1.40 12.02
N PHE A 30 2.60 2.17 12.43
CA PHE A 30 2.79 3.49 13.03
C PHE A 30 1.56 3.94 13.81
N ASN A 31 1.77 4.93 14.67
CA ASN A 31 0.72 5.63 15.39
C ASN A 31 0.66 7.09 14.94
N ILE A 32 -0.53 7.63 14.90
CA ILE A 32 -0.83 9.04 14.61
C ILE A 32 -1.42 9.65 15.88
N ASN A 33 -0.88 10.78 16.33
CA ASN A 33 -1.48 11.58 17.38
C ASN A 33 -2.32 12.65 16.69
N LEU A 34 -3.64 12.52 16.75
CA LEU A 34 -4.56 13.44 16.07
C LEU A 34 -4.48 14.83 16.72
N LYS A 35 -4.37 15.89 15.91
CA LYS A 35 -4.34 17.29 16.38
C LYS A 35 -5.66 17.79 16.99
N GLY A 36 -6.69 16.97 16.90
CA GLY A 36 -8.06 17.36 17.27
C GLY A 36 -8.76 18.03 16.07
N GLY A 37 -9.99 17.62 15.81
CA GLY A 37 -10.78 18.06 14.68
C GLY A 37 -11.65 16.94 14.14
N GLU A 38 -12.44 17.25 13.11
CA GLU A 38 -13.33 16.28 12.47
C GLU A 38 -12.59 15.35 11.51
N ASP A 39 -11.39 15.71 11.07
CA ASP A 39 -10.58 14.94 10.11
C ASP A 39 -9.85 13.82 10.81
N THR A 40 -10.52 12.69 10.98
CA THR A 40 -9.89 11.47 11.45
C THR A 40 -9.53 10.55 10.28
N VAL A 41 -8.58 9.64 10.51
CA VAL A 41 -8.20 8.65 9.49
C VAL A 41 -9.40 7.82 9.06
N ILE A 42 -10.26 7.43 10.02
CA ILE A 42 -11.48 6.66 9.71
C ILE A 42 -12.47 7.47 8.87
N ASN A 43 -12.61 8.77 9.10
CA ASN A 43 -13.48 9.62 8.28
C ASN A 43 -12.97 9.73 6.84
N VAL A 44 -11.67 9.93 6.63
CA VAL A 44 -11.05 9.92 5.29
C VAL A 44 -11.30 8.59 4.56
N LEU A 45 -11.19 7.47 5.28
CA LEU A 45 -11.49 6.16 4.72
C LEU A 45 -12.97 5.98 4.36
N LYS A 46 -13.89 6.40 5.25
CA LYS A 46 -15.35 6.33 5.03
C LYS A 46 -15.81 7.17 3.85
N ASN A 47 -15.20 8.34 3.67
CA ASN A 47 -15.53 9.26 2.58
C ASN A 47 -14.88 8.87 1.24
N GLY A 48 -14.13 7.76 1.18
CA GLY A 48 -13.45 7.30 -0.03
C GLY A 48 -12.25 8.16 -0.47
N GLN A 49 -11.81 9.09 0.38
CA GLN A 49 -10.79 10.10 0.06
C GLN A 49 -9.34 9.60 0.19
N LEU A 50 -9.13 8.34 0.61
CA LEU A 50 -7.78 7.79 0.87
C LEU A 50 -6.84 7.98 -0.33
N PHE A 51 -7.25 7.56 -1.52
CA PHE A 51 -6.37 7.55 -2.69
C PHE A 51 -6.12 8.94 -3.26
N GLU A 52 -7.11 9.82 -3.20
CA GLU A 52 -6.97 11.22 -3.55
C GLU A 52 -5.96 11.91 -2.63
N LEU A 53 -6.11 11.71 -1.32
CA LEU A 53 -5.18 12.24 -0.31
C LEU A 53 -3.75 11.66 -0.51
N LEU A 54 -3.61 10.36 -0.71
CA LEU A 54 -2.28 9.75 -0.95
C LEU A 54 -1.62 10.34 -2.19
N SER A 55 -2.37 10.56 -3.27
CA SER A 55 -1.84 11.19 -4.49
C SER A 55 -1.41 12.64 -4.24
N ALA A 56 -2.25 13.42 -3.58
CA ALA A 56 -1.95 14.83 -3.27
C ALA A 56 -0.72 15.01 -2.37
N LEU A 57 -0.54 14.10 -1.41
CA LEU A 57 0.59 14.14 -0.48
C LEU A 57 1.92 13.63 -1.08
N ASN A 58 1.87 12.87 -2.18
CA ASN A 58 3.05 12.19 -2.73
C ASN A 58 3.24 12.43 -4.24
N PRO A 59 3.22 13.70 -4.73
CA PRO A 59 3.29 13.98 -6.17
C PRO A 59 4.65 13.61 -6.80
N ASP A 60 5.70 13.48 -5.98
CA ASP A 60 7.04 13.05 -6.40
C ASP A 60 7.21 11.53 -6.45
N VAL A 61 6.29 10.77 -5.86
CA VAL A 61 6.31 9.29 -5.79
C VAL A 61 5.21 8.69 -6.63
N ILE A 62 4.01 9.30 -6.59
CA ILE A 62 2.82 8.81 -7.27
C ILE A 62 2.60 9.67 -8.51
N ASP A 63 2.62 9.04 -9.67
CA ASP A 63 2.29 9.71 -10.93
C ASP A 63 0.78 9.74 -11.14
N LYS A 64 0.14 8.59 -10.98
CA LYS A 64 -1.29 8.43 -11.20
C LYS A 64 -1.90 7.37 -10.30
N ILE A 65 -3.12 7.64 -9.82
CA ILE A 65 -3.99 6.62 -9.20
C ILE A 65 -5.31 6.59 -9.97
N THR A 66 -5.77 5.40 -10.29
CA THR A 66 -7.10 5.16 -10.84
C THR A 66 -7.81 4.16 -9.93
N VAL A 67 -8.99 4.52 -9.46
CA VAL A 67 -9.83 3.66 -8.63
C VAL A 67 -11.13 3.39 -9.38
N THR A 68 -11.51 2.13 -9.45
CA THR A 68 -12.83 1.71 -9.95
C THR A 68 -13.50 0.90 -8.86
N GLU A 69 -14.79 1.13 -8.65
CA GLU A 69 -15.59 0.40 -7.67
C GLU A 69 -16.61 -0.49 -8.37
N HIS A 70 -16.68 -1.74 -7.93
CA HIS A 70 -17.69 -2.70 -8.36
C HIS A 70 -18.04 -3.63 -7.19
N ASP A 71 -19.32 -3.71 -6.83
CA ASP A 71 -19.84 -4.55 -5.73
C ASP A 71 -19.13 -4.33 -4.39
N GLY A 72 -18.81 -3.07 -4.05
CA GLY A 72 -18.12 -2.71 -2.81
C GLY A 72 -16.64 -3.15 -2.78
N VAL A 73 -16.08 -3.45 -3.94
CA VAL A 73 -14.65 -3.73 -4.14
C VAL A 73 -14.01 -2.59 -4.91
N HIS A 74 -12.98 -2.01 -4.33
CA HIS A 74 -12.18 -0.98 -4.98
C HIS A 74 -10.99 -1.62 -5.67
N SER A 75 -10.96 -1.57 -7.00
CA SER A 75 -9.80 -1.95 -7.80
C SER A 75 -8.93 -0.73 -8.02
N VAL A 76 -7.69 -0.79 -7.56
CA VAL A 76 -6.75 0.32 -7.57
C VAL A 76 -5.61 0.02 -8.51
N PHE A 77 -5.38 0.92 -9.44
CA PHE A 77 -4.21 0.94 -10.29
C PHE A 77 -3.40 2.20 -9.97
N MET A 78 -2.14 2.01 -9.59
CA MET A 78 -1.25 3.09 -9.19
C MET A 78 0.03 3.02 -10.02
N THR A 79 0.44 4.15 -10.55
CA THR A 79 1.72 4.34 -11.22
C THR A 79 2.67 5.08 -10.28
N LEU A 80 3.81 4.46 -9.97
CA LEU A 80 4.86 5.05 -9.14
C LEU A 80 6.00 5.54 -10.02
N LYS A 81 6.52 6.73 -9.69
CA LYS A 81 7.74 7.29 -10.29
C LYS A 81 8.94 6.64 -9.63
N ASN A 82 9.86 6.14 -10.41
CA ASN A 82 11.15 5.66 -9.93
C ASN A 82 12.25 6.57 -10.49
N SER A 83 12.78 7.44 -9.66
CA SER A 83 13.98 8.21 -9.98
C SER A 83 15.22 7.44 -9.53
N ASP A 84 15.61 6.42 -10.26
CA ASP A 84 16.93 5.83 -10.09
C ASP A 84 17.95 6.76 -10.76
N GLN A 85 18.68 7.52 -9.97
CA GLN A 85 19.94 8.15 -10.38
C GLN A 85 21.03 7.04 -10.38
N ALA A 86 21.05 6.24 -11.42
CA ALA A 86 22.16 5.36 -11.70
C ALA A 86 22.87 5.91 -12.94
N ASP A 87 24.10 6.32 -12.77
CA ASP A 87 25.07 6.66 -13.84
C ASP A 87 24.72 7.84 -14.78
N GLY A 88 24.01 8.86 -14.27
CA GLY A 88 23.88 10.13 -15.00
C GLY A 88 22.82 10.17 -16.09
N GLU A 89 22.09 9.09 -16.33
CA GLU A 89 20.89 9.07 -17.17
C GLU A 89 19.65 8.88 -16.26
N GLU A 90 18.78 9.88 -16.23
CA GLU A 90 17.44 9.76 -15.63
C GLU A 90 16.60 8.81 -16.49
N VAL A 91 16.62 7.53 -16.18
CA VAL A 91 15.65 6.60 -16.72
C VAL A 91 14.47 6.56 -15.76
N ASP A 92 13.42 7.30 -16.07
CA ASP A 92 12.13 7.23 -15.38
C ASP A 92 11.54 5.82 -15.52
N LYS A 93 11.92 4.95 -14.59
CA LYS A 93 11.30 3.61 -14.49
C LYS A 93 9.96 3.75 -13.79
N ILE A 94 8.91 3.64 -14.57
CA ILE A 94 7.53 3.60 -14.06
C ILE A 94 7.26 2.22 -13.49
N ILE A 95 6.85 2.16 -12.22
CA ILE A 95 6.38 0.94 -11.58
C ILE A 95 4.86 1.00 -11.51
N ASN A 96 4.20 0.13 -12.25
CA ASN A 96 2.76 -0.02 -12.19
C ASN A 96 2.38 -1.01 -11.09
N VAL A 97 1.48 -0.62 -10.19
CA VAL A 97 1.02 -1.42 -9.05
C VAL A 97 -0.48 -1.63 -9.19
N TYR A 98 -0.94 -2.86 -9.03
CA TYR A 98 -2.36 -3.20 -9.04
C TYR A 98 -2.74 -3.98 -7.79
N PHE A 99 -3.91 -3.64 -7.22
CA PHE A 99 -4.52 -4.38 -6.11
C PHE A 99 -6.02 -4.11 -6.00
N SER A 100 -6.74 -5.01 -5.33
CA SER A 100 -8.17 -4.86 -5.05
C SER A 100 -8.43 -4.85 -3.55
N LEU A 101 -9.30 -3.96 -3.07
CA LEU A 101 -9.57 -3.75 -1.66
C LEU A 101 -11.06 -3.84 -1.34
N LYS A 102 -11.37 -4.40 -0.18
CA LYS A 102 -12.68 -4.37 0.45
C LYS A 102 -12.58 -3.75 1.84
N TYR A 103 -13.44 -2.79 2.12
CA TYR A 103 -13.51 -2.08 3.41
C TYR A 103 -14.52 -2.74 4.33
N ASN A 104 -14.17 -2.85 5.61
CA ASN A 104 -15.06 -3.30 6.68
C ASN A 104 -14.94 -2.31 7.85
N PHE A 105 -15.95 -1.47 7.99
CA PHE A 105 -16.03 -0.47 9.04
C PHE A 105 -16.77 -1.00 10.28
N LYS A 106 -16.19 -0.70 11.45
CA LYS A 106 -16.83 -0.80 12.76
C LYS A 106 -16.67 0.57 13.43
N GLU A 107 -17.31 0.79 14.59
CA GLU A 107 -17.38 2.09 15.25
C GLU A 107 -16.05 2.89 15.21
N ASN A 108 -14.98 2.37 15.83
CA ASN A 108 -13.67 3.04 15.90
C ASN A 108 -12.56 2.22 15.18
N LYS A 109 -12.94 1.43 14.19
CA LYS A 109 -12.03 0.52 13.52
C LYS A 109 -12.42 0.36 12.06
N CYS A 110 -11.41 0.38 11.20
CA CYS A 110 -11.53 -0.05 9.81
C CYS A 110 -10.56 -1.20 9.54
N ILE A 111 -11.04 -2.24 8.90
CA ILE A 111 -10.21 -3.32 8.36
C ILE A 111 -10.40 -3.31 6.85
N ILE A 112 -9.30 -3.13 6.12
CA ILE A 112 -9.26 -3.21 4.68
C ILE A 112 -8.50 -4.48 4.31
N THR A 113 -9.06 -5.28 3.43
CA THR A 113 -8.44 -6.53 2.98
C THR A 113 -8.41 -6.60 1.47
N SER A 114 -7.38 -7.21 0.90
CA SER A 114 -7.45 -7.59 -0.50
C SER A 114 -8.57 -8.60 -0.70
N LYS A 115 -9.35 -8.42 -1.75
CA LYS A 115 -10.23 -9.48 -2.21
C LYS A 115 -9.33 -10.56 -2.81
N LYS A 116 -9.44 -11.81 -2.34
CA LYS A 116 -8.96 -12.94 -3.11
C LYS A 116 -9.80 -12.96 -4.38
N ASN A 117 -9.19 -12.69 -5.52
CA ASN A 117 -9.84 -13.01 -6.76
C ASN A 117 -9.96 -14.53 -6.79
N GLU A 118 -11.19 -15.05 -6.80
CA GLU A 118 -11.45 -16.49 -7.02
C GLU A 118 -10.85 -16.95 -8.37
N ASN A 119 -10.46 -15.96 -9.19
CA ASN A 119 -9.78 -16.10 -10.47
C ASN A 119 -8.26 -15.83 -10.39
N GLU A 120 -7.61 -15.92 -9.23
CA GLU A 120 -6.13 -15.78 -9.15
C GLU A 120 -5.37 -16.80 -10.03
N ASN A 121 -6.06 -17.86 -10.45
CA ASN A 121 -5.58 -18.81 -11.46
C ASN A 121 -6.09 -18.50 -12.88
N ASN A 122 -6.79 -17.37 -13.09
CA ASN A 122 -7.37 -17.08 -14.39
C ASN A 122 -6.38 -16.20 -15.18
N ASP A 123 -5.60 -16.85 -16.04
CA ASP A 123 -4.68 -16.20 -17.00
C ASP A 123 -5.39 -15.13 -17.84
N GLU A 124 -6.71 -15.24 -18.00
CA GLU A 124 -7.55 -14.31 -18.76
C GLU A 124 -7.67 -12.93 -18.07
N TYR A 125 -7.89 -12.88 -16.75
CA TYR A 125 -7.96 -11.62 -15.99
C TYR A 125 -6.60 -10.88 -15.97
N HIS A 126 -5.50 -11.61 -15.76
CA HIS A 126 -4.16 -11.06 -15.85
C HIS A 126 -3.84 -10.60 -17.30
N SER A 127 -4.37 -11.31 -18.29
CA SER A 127 -4.25 -10.94 -19.70
C SER A 127 -4.93 -9.60 -20.02
N ASP A 128 -6.12 -9.34 -19.48
CA ASP A 128 -6.86 -8.10 -19.72
C ASP A 128 -6.22 -6.90 -19.04
N ILE A 129 -5.70 -7.05 -17.81
CA ILE A 129 -4.92 -6.03 -17.15
C ILE A 129 -3.61 -5.76 -17.92
N LYS A 130 -2.91 -6.80 -18.36
CA LYS A 130 -1.70 -6.67 -19.19
C LYS A 130 -1.99 -5.98 -20.53
N LYS A 131 -3.12 -6.28 -21.16
CA LYS A 131 -3.54 -5.61 -22.42
C LYS A 131 -3.83 -4.13 -22.19
N LYS A 132 -4.49 -3.79 -21.07
CA LYS A 132 -4.94 -2.43 -20.76
C LYS A 132 -3.83 -1.52 -20.25
N TYR A 133 -2.87 -2.06 -19.47
CA TYR A 133 -1.88 -1.27 -18.73
C TYR A 133 -0.42 -1.60 -19.04
N GLY A 134 -0.16 -2.52 -19.98
CA GLY A 134 1.20 -2.93 -20.35
C GLY A 134 1.69 -4.17 -19.63
N LYS A 135 2.85 -4.69 -20.04
CA LYS A 135 3.35 -6.01 -19.61
C LYS A 135 3.98 -6.04 -18.21
N ASP A 136 4.42 -4.89 -17.70
CA ASP A 136 5.19 -4.82 -16.46
C ASP A 136 4.37 -4.14 -15.37
N PHE A 137 3.68 -4.93 -14.56
CA PHE A 137 3.04 -4.44 -13.35
C PHE A 137 3.38 -5.32 -12.15
N LEU A 138 3.47 -4.68 -11.00
CA LEU A 138 3.63 -5.34 -9.72
C LEU A 138 2.26 -5.63 -9.13
N HIS A 139 1.93 -6.90 -8.98
CA HIS A 139 0.75 -7.29 -8.22
C HIS A 139 1.06 -7.26 -6.72
N VAL A 140 0.21 -6.56 -5.97
CA VAL A 140 0.25 -6.54 -4.51
C VAL A 140 -0.92 -7.35 -3.98
N SER A 141 -0.61 -8.42 -3.31
CA SER A 141 -1.58 -9.37 -2.78
C SER A 141 -1.57 -9.41 -1.25
N LYS A 142 -2.51 -10.15 -0.66
CA LYS A 142 -2.63 -10.33 0.78
C LYS A 142 -2.61 -9.02 1.59
N ILE A 143 -3.17 -7.94 1.01
CA ILE A 143 -3.24 -6.67 1.70
C ILE A 143 -4.19 -6.80 2.87
N LYS A 144 -3.72 -6.37 4.05
CA LYS A 144 -4.54 -6.20 5.24
C LYS A 144 -4.11 -4.91 5.91
N ILE A 145 -5.01 -3.94 5.95
CA ILE A 145 -4.81 -2.68 6.66
C ILE A 145 -5.76 -2.67 7.84
N LYS A 146 -5.22 -2.48 9.04
CA LYS A 146 -5.98 -2.34 10.26
C LYS A 146 -5.77 -0.93 10.80
N VAL A 147 -6.84 -0.17 10.92
CA VAL A 147 -6.89 1.15 11.51
C VAL A 147 -7.75 1.10 12.75
N VAL A 148 -7.24 1.58 13.87
CA VAL A 148 -7.95 1.62 15.15
C VAL A 148 -7.77 3.00 15.78
N GLU A 149 -8.86 3.71 16.03
CA GLU A 149 -8.87 5.01 16.71
C GLU A 149 -9.29 4.85 18.18
N LYS A 150 -8.51 5.42 19.08
CA LYS A 150 -8.80 5.43 20.52
C LYS A 150 -8.11 6.60 21.20
N ASN A 151 -8.86 7.40 21.95
CA ASN A 151 -8.31 8.51 22.77
C ASN A 151 -7.38 9.45 22.00
N ASN A 152 -7.84 9.98 20.88
CA ASN A 152 -7.08 10.87 19.99
C ASN A 152 -5.78 10.26 19.41
N LYS A 153 -5.70 8.95 19.42
CA LYS A 153 -4.61 8.20 18.76
C LYS A 153 -5.18 7.25 17.74
N THR A 154 -4.54 7.19 16.59
CA THR A 154 -4.86 6.20 15.56
C THR A 154 -3.67 5.28 15.37
N SER A 155 -3.90 3.99 15.56
CA SER A 155 -2.91 2.96 15.25
C SER A 155 -3.20 2.39 13.86
N VAL A 156 -2.16 2.36 13.01
CA VAL A 156 -2.22 1.84 11.65
C VAL A 156 -1.22 0.68 11.53
N CYS A 157 -1.70 -0.45 11.03
CA CYS A 157 -0.88 -1.60 10.69
C CYS A 157 -1.27 -2.09 9.29
N ILE A 158 -0.31 -2.13 8.39
CA ILE A 158 -0.48 -2.50 6.99
C ILE A 158 0.40 -3.70 6.73
N THR A 159 -0.19 -4.81 6.27
CA THR A 159 0.56 -5.96 5.77
C THR A 159 0.20 -6.18 4.30
N PHE A 160 1.17 -6.58 3.50
CA PHE A 160 0.98 -6.89 2.10
C PHE A 160 2.08 -7.81 1.58
N LYS A 161 1.78 -8.54 0.51
CA LYS A 161 2.74 -9.36 -0.20
C LYS A 161 2.91 -8.83 -1.61
N THR A 162 4.13 -8.86 -2.12
CA THR A 162 4.43 -8.52 -3.50
C THR A 162 4.82 -9.76 -4.28
N ASP A 163 4.21 -9.97 -5.45
CA ASP A 163 4.52 -11.09 -6.34
C ASP A 163 5.66 -10.71 -7.28
N ILE A 164 6.80 -10.33 -6.73
CA ILE A 164 8.00 -10.13 -7.53
C ILE A 164 8.61 -11.50 -7.79
N GLN A 165 8.53 -11.95 -9.03
CA GLN A 165 9.24 -13.15 -9.46
C GLN A 165 10.74 -12.98 -9.19
N LYS A 166 11.28 -13.84 -8.38
CA LYS A 166 12.66 -14.27 -8.03
C LYS A 166 13.90 -13.44 -8.46
N SER A 167 13.77 -12.30 -9.11
CA SER A 167 14.90 -11.51 -9.54
C SER A 167 15.11 -10.26 -8.70
N ASN A 168 16.08 -10.31 -7.82
CA ASN A 168 16.69 -9.24 -7.04
C ASN A 168 16.00 -8.86 -5.72
N ASN A 169 16.54 -9.34 -4.61
CA ASN A 169 16.24 -8.90 -3.24
C ASN A 169 16.29 -7.36 -3.07
N ILE A 170 17.08 -6.67 -3.88
CA ILE A 170 17.21 -5.21 -3.88
C ILE A 170 15.90 -4.53 -4.32
N LYS A 171 15.28 -4.97 -5.42
CA LYS A 171 14.01 -4.38 -5.90
C LYS A 171 12.87 -4.57 -4.90
N ASN A 172 12.82 -5.70 -4.21
CA ASN A 172 11.84 -5.97 -3.17
C ASN A 172 11.95 -5.00 -1.99
N MET A 173 13.16 -4.71 -1.53
CA MET A 173 13.37 -3.78 -0.43
C MET A 173 12.94 -2.36 -0.77
N PHE A 174 13.19 -1.90 -2.00
CA PHE A 174 12.79 -0.57 -2.47
C PHE A 174 11.27 -0.38 -2.41
N ILE A 175 10.48 -1.39 -2.78
CA ILE A 175 9.02 -1.29 -2.76
C ILE A 175 8.50 -1.04 -1.34
N GLY A 176 9.01 -1.75 -0.35
CA GLY A 176 8.68 -1.49 1.06
C GLY A 176 9.00 -0.05 1.48
N LEU A 177 10.15 0.47 1.07
CA LEU A 177 10.56 1.84 1.35
C LEU A 177 9.68 2.87 0.65
N TYR A 178 9.23 2.62 -0.58
CA TYR A 178 8.27 3.47 -1.29
C TYR A 178 6.96 3.57 -0.53
N PHE A 179 6.38 2.45 -0.14
CA PHE A 179 5.15 2.46 0.65
C PHE A 179 5.35 3.12 2.01
N LYS A 180 6.49 2.88 2.69
CA LYS A 180 6.83 3.57 3.92
C LYS A 180 6.84 5.09 3.72
N LYS A 181 7.46 5.61 2.65
CA LYS A 181 7.51 7.05 2.33
C LYS A 181 6.11 7.62 2.12
N ILE A 182 5.25 6.92 1.38
CA ILE A 182 3.87 7.32 1.12
C ILE A 182 3.09 7.43 2.45
N PHE A 183 3.18 6.42 3.30
CA PHE A 183 2.46 6.42 4.58
C PHE A 183 3.09 7.33 5.63
N TYR A 184 4.37 7.67 5.53
CA TYR A 184 4.97 8.70 6.38
C TYR A 184 4.33 10.07 6.14
N ARG A 185 4.13 10.47 4.90
CA ARG A 185 3.46 11.74 4.57
C ARG A 185 1.99 11.73 4.95
N PHE A 186 1.33 10.58 4.78
CA PHE A 186 -0.03 10.39 5.27
C PHE A 186 -0.12 10.59 6.80
N LYS A 187 0.82 10.01 7.56
CA LYS A 187 0.93 10.21 9.00
C LYS A 187 1.09 11.69 9.35
N GLN A 188 2.05 12.37 8.69
CA GLN A 188 2.33 13.79 8.95
C GLN A 188 1.12 14.71 8.69
N TYR A 189 0.26 14.37 7.75
CA TYR A 189 -0.94 15.16 7.43
C TYR A 189 -1.88 15.28 8.65
N PHE A 190 -2.00 14.22 9.46
CA PHE A 190 -2.87 14.18 10.63
C PHE A 190 -2.19 14.67 11.92
N GLU A 191 -0.88 14.75 11.98
CA GLU A 191 -0.07 15.27 13.10
C GLU A 191 0.23 16.76 12.98
#